data_df665dd0dfaa3a05615353337d3981db
#
_entry.id   df665dd0dfaa3a05615353337d3981db
#
_cell.length_a   1.000
_cell.length_b   1.000
_cell.length_c   1.000
_cell.angle_alpha   90.00
_cell.angle_beta   90.00
_cell.angle_gamma   90.00
#
_symmetry.space_group_name_H-M   'P 1'
#
loop_
_entity.id
_entity.type
_entity.pdbx_description
1 polymer ?
#
loop_
_entity_poly.entity_id
_entity_poly.type
_entity_poly.pdbx_seq_one_letter_code
_entity_poly.pdbx_strand_id
1 'polypeptide(L)'
;MANYYASARTSYAKMRDNDDFLSWAETIPDSEIITQVSEEHGTLYGFLLGEDCGGVPCRRYVEETDEDYDLNFHTEIQEHLATGWSIIVMEAGAEKLRYISGHAAVITPTKVEFISLGSWVEEALKKLGNPMSTLCEY
;
A
#
# COMPACT_ATOMS: atom_id res chain seq x y z
N MET A 1 1.42 -19.35 -18.11
CA MET A 1 2.18 -18.31 -17.44
C MET A 1 1.60 -18.06 -16.05
N ALA A 2 2.43 -18.00 -15.04
CA ALA A 2 1.98 -17.73 -13.69
C ALA A 2 1.79 -16.22 -13.50
N ASN A 3 0.68 -15.82 -12.90
CA ASN A 3 0.38 -14.43 -12.63
C ASN A 3 0.44 -14.16 -11.12
N TYR A 4 0.96 -13.00 -10.79
CA TYR A 4 0.96 -12.52 -9.42
C TYR A 4 -0.42 -11.92 -9.10
N TYR A 5 -1.00 -12.39 -8.02
CA TYR A 5 -2.26 -11.86 -7.51
C TYR A 5 -2.04 -11.33 -6.09
N ALA A 6 -2.46 -10.12 -5.86
CA ALA A 6 -2.30 -9.48 -4.56
C ALA A 6 -3.56 -8.73 -4.17
N SER A 7 -3.78 -8.67 -2.87
CA SER A 7 -4.79 -7.82 -2.26
C SER A 7 -4.09 -6.80 -1.40
N ALA A 8 -4.55 -5.56 -1.46
CA ALA A 8 -3.99 -4.49 -0.65
C ALA A 8 -5.10 -3.62 -0.08
N ARG A 9 -4.83 -3.04 1.07
CA ARG A 9 -5.73 -2.05 1.66
C ARG A 9 -4.96 -1.14 2.59
N THR A 10 -5.59 -0.01 2.93
CA THR A 10 -5.04 0.87 3.95
C THR A 10 -5.90 0.89 5.20
N SER A 11 -5.36 1.42 6.28
CA SER A 11 -6.15 1.85 7.42
C SER A 11 -6.88 3.15 7.08
N TYR A 12 -7.68 3.65 8.00
CA TYR A 12 -8.34 4.94 7.88
C TYR A 12 -7.49 6.04 8.50
N ALA A 13 -7.44 7.19 7.86
CA ALA A 13 -6.69 8.33 8.37
C ALA A 13 -7.40 9.65 8.02
N LYS A 14 -7.12 10.66 8.81
CA LYS A 14 -7.59 12.01 8.54
C LYS A 14 -6.67 12.68 7.51
N MET A 15 -7.27 13.34 6.53
CA MET A 15 -6.56 14.05 5.48
C MET A 15 -6.51 15.55 5.80
N ARG A 16 -5.46 16.23 5.31
CA ARG A 16 -5.31 17.67 5.52
C ARG A 16 -6.44 18.46 4.88
N ASP A 17 -6.81 18.08 3.67
CA ASP A 17 -7.88 18.69 2.90
C ASP A 17 -8.65 17.59 2.19
N ASN A 18 -9.92 17.43 2.53
CA ASN A 18 -10.73 16.35 2.00
C ASN A 18 -10.95 16.48 0.49
N ASP A 19 -11.16 17.68 -0.02
CA ASP A 19 -11.41 17.89 -1.44
C ASP A 19 -10.16 17.62 -2.28
N ASP A 20 -9.00 18.08 -1.83
CA ASP A 20 -7.72 17.77 -2.48
C ASP A 20 -7.45 16.27 -2.49
N PHE A 21 -7.69 15.62 -1.35
CA PHE A 21 -7.52 14.16 -1.25
C PHE A 21 -8.43 13.43 -2.21
N LEU A 22 -9.72 13.78 -2.24
CA LEU A 22 -10.69 13.11 -3.12
C LEU A 22 -10.37 13.30 -4.60
N SER A 23 -9.90 14.50 -4.98
CA SER A 23 -9.47 14.76 -6.35
C SER A 23 -8.27 13.90 -6.75
N TRP A 24 -7.29 13.80 -5.86
CA TRP A 24 -6.13 12.93 -6.09
C TRP A 24 -6.54 11.45 -6.13
N ALA A 25 -7.41 11.03 -5.22
CA ALA A 25 -7.84 9.65 -5.12
C ALA A 25 -8.52 9.13 -6.40
N GLU A 26 -9.21 10.00 -7.12
CA GLU A 26 -9.83 9.65 -8.40
C GLU A 26 -8.80 9.26 -9.47
N THR A 27 -7.55 9.67 -9.32
CA THR A 27 -6.48 9.33 -10.25
C THR A 27 -5.85 7.96 -10.00
N ILE A 28 -6.20 7.32 -8.89
CA ILE A 28 -5.60 6.03 -8.52
C ILE A 28 -6.39 4.90 -9.19
N PRO A 29 -5.75 4.12 -10.08
CA PRO A 29 -6.46 3.02 -10.77
C PRO A 29 -6.72 1.85 -9.84
N ASP A 30 -7.75 1.07 -10.16
CA ASP A 30 -8.12 -0.16 -9.45
C ASP A 30 -8.26 0.04 -7.94
N SER A 31 -8.88 1.14 -7.54
CA SER A 31 -9.03 1.51 -6.14
C SER A 31 -10.47 1.85 -5.79
N GLU A 32 -10.81 1.62 -4.54
CA GLU A 32 -12.08 2.03 -3.95
C GLU A 32 -11.77 2.81 -2.69
N ILE A 33 -12.37 3.99 -2.56
CA ILE A 33 -12.24 4.81 -1.36
C ILE A 33 -13.20 4.29 -0.31
N ILE A 34 -12.68 4.05 0.89
CA ILE A 34 -13.48 3.66 2.04
C ILE A 34 -13.45 4.77 3.08
N THR A 35 -14.53 4.92 3.82
CA THR A 35 -14.67 5.99 4.80
C THR A 35 -15.10 5.45 6.17
N GLN A 36 -14.70 6.17 7.20
CA GLN A 36 -15.15 5.93 8.56
C GLN A 36 -15.44 7.29 9.19
N VAL A 37 -16.60 7.45 9.81
CA VAL A 37 -16.97 8.69 10.46
C VAL A 37 -16.66 8.59 11.95
N SER A 38 -15.89 9.56 12.44
CA SER A 38 -15.55 9.70 13.86
C SER A 38 -16.19 10.97 14.41
N GLU A 39 -16.83 10.88 15.57
CA GLU A 39 -17.41 12.06 16.23
C GLU A 39 -16.31 13.06 16.61
N GLU A 40 -15.15 12.55 16.98
CA GLU A 40 -14.02 13.37 17.42
C GLU A 40 -13.20 13.96 16.28
N HIS A 41 -13.03 13.20 15.18
CA HIS A 41 -12.09 13.56 14.11
C HIS A 41 -12.72 13.83 12.76
N GLY A 42 -14.04 13.65 12.63
CA GLY A 42 -14.74 13.82 11.35
C GLY A 42 -14.60 12.61 10.45
N THR A 43 -14.55 12.83 9.15
CA THR A 43 -14.46 11.74 8.18
C THR A 43 -13.02 11.31 7.99
N LEU A 44 -12.79 10.00 8.14
CA LEU A 44 -11.50 9.36 7.90
C LEU A 44 -11.57 8.57 6.60
N TYR A 45 -10.49 8.53 5.85
CA TYR A 45 -10.44 7.90 4.53
C TYR A 45 -9.38 6.80 4.47
N GLY A 46 -9.66 5.82 3.66
CA GLY A 46 -8.72 4.77 3.32
C GLY A 46 -9.01 4.22 1.94
N PHE A 47 -8.29 3.17 1.55
CA PHE A 47 -8.40 2.55 0.24
C PHE A 47 -8.52 1.04 0.34
N LEU A 48 -9.30 0.46 -0.57
CA LEU A 48 -9.17 -0.92 -1.01
C LEU A 48 -8.47 -0.85 -2.38
N LEU A 49 -7.43 -1.63 -2.57
CA LEU A 49 -6.56 -1.53 -3.74
C LEU A 49 -6.41 -2.88 -4.45
N GLY A 50 -6.18 -2.83 -5.76
CA GLY A 50 -5.85 -4.01 -6.52
C GLY A 50 -7.02 -4.93 -6.83
N GLU A 51 -8.20 -4.37 -7.09
CA GLU A 51 -9.41 -5.11 -7.47
C GLU A 51 -9.15 -6.09 -8.62
N ASP A 52 -8.31 -5.69 -9.57
CA ASP A 52 -7.99 -6.45 -10.77
C ASP A 52 -6.63 -7.16 -10.67
N CYS A 53 -6.23 -7.57 -9.47
CA CYS A 53 -5.08 -8.44 -9.20
C CYS A 53 -3.68 -7.82 -9.18
N GLY A 54 -3.55 -6.55 -8.87
CA GLY A 54 -2.24 -5.89 -8.88
C GLY A 54 -1.66 -5.49 -7.54
N GLY A 55 -2.42 -5.50 -6.45
CA GLY A 55 -1.98 -4.93 -5.19
C GLY A 55 -1.93 -3.40 -5.25
N VAL A 56 -0.93 -2.80 -4.62
CA VAL A 56 -0.78 -1.34 -4.64
C VAL A 56 -0.40 -0.90 -6.07
N PRO A 57 -1.19 -0.01 -6.69
CA PRO A 57 -0.91 0.40 -8.07
C PRO A 57 0.38 1.22 -8.18
N CYS A 58 1.12 1.00 -9.25
CA CYS A 58 2.39 1.69 -9.50
C CYS A 58 2.39 2.51 -10.78
N ARG A 59 1.28 2.54 -11.50
CA ARG A 59 1.13 3.31 -12.73
C ARG A 59 -0.26 3.91 -12.83
N ARG A 60 -0.35 5.06 -13.49
CA ARG A 60 -1.62 5.68 -13.84
C ARG A 60 -1.61 6.09 -15.31
N TYR A 61 -2.75 5.92 -15.96
CA TYR A 61 -2.96 6.36 -17.34
C TYR A 61 -3.60 7.74 -17.31
N VAL A 62 -3.08 8.65 -18.13
CA VAL A 62 -3.65 10.00 -18.30
C VAL A 62 -4.20 10.11 -19.71
N GLU A 63 -5.51 10.20 -19.81
CA GLU A 63 -6.25 10.22 -21.06
C GLU A 63 -5.87 11.42 -21.96
N GLU A 64 -5.65 12.57 -21.34
CA GLU A 64 -5.31 13.81 -22.05
C GLU A 64 -4.01 13.71 -22.84
N THR A 65 -3.03 12.97 -22.35
CA THR A 65 -1.73 12.80 -23.00
C THR A 65 -1.55 11.44 -23.65
N ASP A 66 -2.50 10.52 -23.43
CA ASP A 66 -2.46 9.13 -23.90
C ASP A 66 -1.17 8.41 -23.47
N GLU A 67 -0.73 8.68 -22.24
CA GLU A 67 0.49 8.11 -21.70
C GLU A 67 0.27 7.54 -20.29
N ASP A 68 1.08 6.51 -19.95
CA ASP A 68 1.18 5.99 -18.60
C ASP A 68 2.27 6.73 -17.85
N TYR A 69 1.99 7.08 -16.62
CA TYR A 69 2.95 7.70 -15.71
C TYR A 69 3.20 6.83 -14.50
N ASP A 70 4.40 6.90 -13.97
CA ASP A 70 4.73 6.22 -12.72
C ASP A 70 3.92 6.82 -11.57
N LEU A 71 3.38 5.94 -10.74
CA LEU A 71 2.62 6.31 -9.56
C LEU A 71 3.37 5.81 -8.33
N ASN A 72 3.79 6.73 -7.49
CA ASN A 72 4.35 6.39 -6.19
C ASN A 72 3.27 6.63 -5.13
N PHE A 73 2.44 5.63 -4.92
CA PHE A 73 1.29 5.71 -4.02
C PHE A 73 1.68 6.16 -2.61
N HIS A 74 2.75 5.61 -2.06
CA HIS A 74 3.18 5.91 -0.69
C HIS A 74 3.62 7.36 -0.52
N THR A 75 4.40 7.87 -1.46
CA THR A 75 4.85 9.26 -1.42
C THR A 75 3.69 10.23 -1.65
N GLU A 76 2.80 9.90 -2.57
CA GLU A 76 1.68 10.77 -2.90
C GLU A 76 0.66 10.86 -1.76
N ILE A 77 0.30 9.71 -1.16
CA ILE A 77 -0.64 9.73 -0.03
C ILE A 77 -0.05 10.44 1.19
N GLN A 78 1.26 10.37 1.36
CA GLN A 78 1.96 11.08 2.43
C GLN A 78 1.67 12.58 2.41
N GLU A 79 1.61 13.15 1.23
CA GLU A 79 1.35 14.58 1.05
C GLU A 79 -0.06 15.00 1.48
N HIS A 80 -0.99 14.05 1.52
CA HIS A 80 -2.38 14.32 1.88
C HIS A 80 -2.71 14.07 3.35
N LEU A 81 -1.80 13.46 4.11
CA LEU A 81 -2.05 13.13 5.51
C LEU A 81 -2.08 14.37 6.41
N ALA A 82 -3.03 14.39 7.34
CA ALA A 82 -3.09 15.43 8.36
C ALA A 82 -1.98 15.23 9.39
N THR A 83 -1.51 16.32 9.95
CA THR A 83 -0.49 16.32 11.02
C THR A 83 -0.95 15.47 12.20
N GLY A 84 -0.08 14.62 12.69
CA GLY A 84 -0.37 13.73 13.81
C GLY A 84 -1.04 12.42 13.43
N TRP A 85 -1.35 12.23 12.15
CA TRP A 85 -1.96 11.01 11.65
C TRP A 85 -0.98 10.16 10.87
N SER A 86 -1.21 8.85 10.91
CA SER A 86 -0.49 7.88 10.09
C SER A 86 -1.48 7.01 9.34
N ILE A 87 -1.04 6.47 8.21
CA ILE A 87 -1.81 5.49 7.46
C ILE A 87 -0.95 4.25 7.26
N ILE A 88 -1.58 3.10 7.41
CA ILE A 88 -0.93 1.80 7.22
C ILE A 88 -1.39 1.25 5.87
N VAL A 89 -0.43 0.82 5.06
CA VAL A 89 -0.71 0.14 3.79
C VAL A 89 -0.24 -1.29 3.91
N MET A 90 -1.12 -2.24 3.65
CA MET A 90 -0.77 -3.66 3.70
C MET A 90 -1.10 -4.33 2.37
N GLU A 91 -0.18 -5.15 1.89
CA GLU A 91 -0.35 -5.93 0.68
C GLU A 91 0.09 -7.37 0.93
N ALA A 92 -0.71 -8.32 0.47
CA ALA A 92 -0.36 -9.73 0.49
C ALA A 92 -0.71 -10.35 -0.86
N GLY A 93 0.18 -11.19 -1.36
CA GLY A 93 -0.02 -11.81 -2.65
C GLY A 93 0.77 -13.08 -2.84
N ALA A 94 0.55 -13.73 -3.96
CA ALA A 94 1.23 -14.96 -4.32
C ALA A 94 1.26 -15.11 -5.84
N GLU A 95 2.29 -15.81 -6.32
CA GLU A 95 2.33 -16.30 -7.67
C GLU A 95 2.17 -17.81 -7.63
N LYS A 96 0.93 -18.26 -7.76
CA LYS A 96 0.49 -19.66 -7.59
C LYS A 96 0.98 -20.25 -6.27
N LEU A 97 1.83 -20.95 -6.02
CA LEU A 97 2.42 -21.40 -4.76
C LEU A 97 3.95 -21.34 -4.82
N ARG A 98 4.47 -20.67 -5.87
CA ARG A 98 5.91 -20.54 -6.05
C ARG A 98 6.53 -19.65 -4.99
N TYR A 99 5.91 -18.53 -4.77
CA TYR A 99 6.32 -17.65 -3.67
C TYR A 99 5.12 -16.88 -3.13
N ILE A 100 5.24 -16.52 -1.89
CA ILE A 100 4.25 -15.73 -1.17
C ILE A 100 4.92 -14.43 -0.75
N SER A 101 4.25 -13.32 -0.98
CA SER A 101 4.75 -12.02 -0.57
C SER A 101 3.84 -11.36 0.44
N GLY A 102 4.40 -10.51 1.25
CA GLY A 102 3.66 -9.66 2.16
C GLY A 102 4.48 -8.43 2.44
N HIS A 103 3.84 -7.28 2.38
CA HIS A 103 4.46 -5.98 2.60
C HIS A 103 3.58 -5.12 3.45
N ALA A 104 4.18 -4.28 4.26
CA ALA A 104 3.47 -3.24 4.99
C ALA A 104 4.28 -1.96 4.97
N ALA A 105 3.58 -0.84 4.95
CA ALA A 105 4.20 0.46 5.08
C ALA A 105 3.42 1.25 6.13
N VAL A 106 4.13 1.95 7.01
CA VAL A 106 3.54 2.93 7.91
C VAL A 106 3.99 4.30 7.43
N ILE A 107 3.03 5.14 7.08
CA ILE A 107 3.27 6.43 6.47
C ILE A 107 2.80 7.53 7.40
N THR A 108 3.70 8.44 7.74
CA THR A 108 3.36 9.68 8.44
C THR A 108 3.60 10.85 7.50
N PRO A 109 3.18 12.07 7.84
CA PRO A 109 3.45 13.21 6.95
C PRO A 109 4.93 13.46 6.66
N THR A 110 5.84 12.91 7.47
CA THR A 110 7.27 13.17 7.33
C THR A 110 8.12 11.93 7.09
N LYS A 111 7.59 10.73 7.38
CA LYS A 111 8.38 9.49 7.32
C LYS A 111 7.57 8.34 6.72
N VAL A 112 8.28 7.39 6.13
CA VAL A 112 7.72 6.14 5.65
C VAL A 112 8.61 5.01 6.13
N GLU A 113 7.99 3.98 6.73
CA GLU A 113 8.68 2.79 7.19
C GLU A 113 8.12 1.59 6.45
N PHE A 114 8.99 0.77 5.85
CA PHE A 114 8.59 -0.43 5.11
C PHE A 114 9.04 -1.69 5.80
N ILE A 115 8.21 -2.74 5.72
CA ILE A 115 8.60 -4.09 6.12
C ILE A 115 8.05 -5.07 5.08
N SER A 116 8.82 -6.14 4.84
CA SER A 116 8.34 -7.25 4.02
C SER A 116 8.49 -8.56 4.79
N LEU A 117 7.70 -9.57 4.40
CA LEU A 117 7.83 -10.89 5.00
C LEU A 117 9.26 -11.45 4.81
N GLY A 118 9.83 -11.23 3.62
CA GLY A 118 11.20 -11.70 3.33
C GLY A 118 12.23 -11.08 4.26
N SER A 119 12.21 -9.78 4.45
CA SER A 119 13.15 -9.11 5.33
C SER A 119 12.95 -9.49 6.80
N TRP A 120 11.69 -9.65 7.22
CA TRP A 120 11.40 -10.09 8.58
C TRP A 120 11.94 -11.51 8.84
N VAL A 121 11.76 -12.41 7.88
CA VAL A 121 12.26 -13.79 7.98
C VAL A 121 13.78 -13.81 8.09
N GLU A 122 14.48 -13.01 7.28
CA GLU A 122 15.94 -12.92 7.33
C GLU A 122 16.44 -12.46 8.70
N GLU A 123 15.79 -11.44 9.27
CA GLU A 123 16.15 -10.95 10.59
C GLU A 123 15.86 -11.98 11.68
N ALA A 124 14.74 -12.68 11.57
CA ALA A 124 14.36 -13.73 12.53
C ALA A 124 15.38 -14.88 12.52
N LEU A 125 15.84 -15.28 11.33
CA LEU A 125 16.88 -16.32 11.20
C LEU A 125 18.17 -15.91 11.90
N LYS A 126 18.58 -14.65 11.76
CA LYS A 126 19.75 -14.13 12.44
C LYS A 126 19.59 -14.15 13.96
N LYS A 127 18.44 -13.70 14.45
CA LYS A 127 18.14 -13.67 15.89
C LYS A 127 18.14 -15.06 16.51
N LEU A 128 17.65 -16.04 15.80
CA LEU A 128 17.56 -17.42 16.28
C LEU A 128 18.91 -18.15 16.18
N GLY A 129 19.91 -17.53 15.54
CA GLY A 129 21.24 -18.13 15.41
C GLY A 129 21.29 -19.35 14.51
N ASN A 130 20.32 -19.50 13.62
CA ASN A 130 20.23 -20.64 12.72
C ASN A 130 20.04 -20.15 11.27
N PRO A 131 21.14 -19.70 10.61
CA PRO A 131 21.06 -19.11 9.29
C PRO A 131 20.84 -20.13 8.14
N MET A 132 20.87 -21.42 8.44
CA MET A 132 20.74 -22.46 7.41
C MET A 132 19.28 -22.69 7.07
N SER A 133 18.86 -22.14 5.96
CA SER A 133 17.49 -22.30 5.44
C SER A 133 17.47 -22.10 3.94
N THR A 134 16.46 -22.63 3.29
CA THR A 134 16.18 -22.35 1.88
C THR A 134 15.09 -21.28 1.80
N LEU A 135 15.01 -20.62 0.66
CA LEU A 135 13.96 -19.61 0.43
C LEU A 135 12.62 -20.27 0.12
N CYS A 136 11.53 -19.58 0.42
CA CYS A 136 10.17 -20.04 0.11
C CYS A 136 9.83 -19.71 -1.35
N GLU A 137 10.61 -20.24 -2.27
CA GLU A 137 10.43 -20.06 -3.71
C GLU A 137 11.12 -21.18 -4.48
N TYR A 138 10.75 -21.33 -5.74
CA TYR A 138 11.42 -22.25 -6.64
C TYR A 138 11.42 -21.80 -8.10
#